data_9e71a7f9c124fe30ed7b1dd54e1212ff
#
_entry.id   9e71a7f9c124fe30ed7b1dd54e1212ff
#
_cell.length_a   1.000
_cell.length_b   1.000
_cell.length_c   1.000
_cell.angle_alpha   90.00
_cell.angle_beta   90.00
_cell.angle_gamma   90.00
#
_symmetry.space_group_name_H-M   'P 1'
#
loop_
_entity.id
_entity.type
_entity.pdbx_description
1 polymer ?
#
loop_
_entity_poly.entity_id
_entity_poly.type
_entity_poly.pdbx_seq_one_letter_code
_entity_poly.pdbx_strand_id
1 'polypeptide(L)'
;MKFQQKNIDHAINNISLSSQELSQSVEIFSNPGDLIFEIPNIITSIIPELSNIKILFLLDEYENFSLGQQRYFNTLIRERKNPVCFKIGARRYGLKTTETLSADEHIKAGSEYELFDLDNIFRENYVEYKEFLKNICIKRIDNSQIKISTDITKYFNHSNLSSDFEIIKGKRIHVDKFITKLKKYKIKGINEIVKNVVCDNVLIERLNIYIIYRGIKKGENLIEISNLLKECSQQYTNGHDVKMYDVILDKFKQDLIDALYRENGLKLTSYCGFDNLVKISNGIPRHFLMIMKHIFRWNTFYENDFSNETVSTEIQLLAIKDTVLWFMEDANKTDENTNYRYSIESICNFLRELRFSDLPPECSISTFEIKNVDFNLGLKKIITFLEQYSYIIKEDYGRRDKNSNVRNDMYQINGLLACWWELSISRRGIVKLSSDQLEKIFYYNRFEELKIMITNELLKYNVPFRKGNNVLELFD
;
A
#
# COMPACT_ATOMS: atom_id res chain seq x y z
N MET A 1 16.00 18.77 41.64
CA MET A 1 16.00 18.33 40.21
C MET A 1 17.37 17.86 39.75
N LYS A 2 18.41 18.70 39.63
CA LYS A 2 19.76 18.28 39.17
C LYS A 2 20.39 17.12 39.95
N PHE A 3 20.20 17.07 41.25
CA PHE A 3 20.72 15.98 42.10
C PHE A 3 19.98 14.66 41.82
N GLN A 4 18.67 14.69 41.72
CA GLN A 4 17.86 13.51 41.45
C GLN A 4 18.12 12.97 40.04
N GLN A 5 18.25 13.84 39.04
CA GLN A 5 18.65 13.46 37.68
C GLN A 5 20.01 12.78 37.67
N LYS A 6 21.00 13.34 38.37
CA LYS A 6 22.35 12.76 38.48
C LYS A 6 22.33 11.35 39.10
N ASN A 7 21.50 11.13 40.11
CA ASN A 7 21.34 9.82 40.74
C ASN A 7 20.65 8.80 39.80
N ILE A 8 19.67 9.25 39.05
CA ILE A 8 19.00 8.40 38.04
C ILE A 8 19.97 8.05 36.89
N ASP A 9 20.72 9.04 36.39
CA ASP A 9 21.70 8.81 35.32
C ASP A 9 22.81 7.86 35.79
N HIS A 10 23.23 7.99 37.04
CA HIS A 10 24.22 7.10 37.65
C HIS A 10 23.68 5.66 37.80
N ALA A 11 22.42 5.50 38.21
CA ALA A 11 21.78 4.20 38.31
C ALA A 11 21.62 3.54 36.93
N ILE A 12 21.18 4.28 35.91
CA ILE A 12 21.04 3.81 34.53
C ILE A 12 22.38 3.37 33.95
N ASN A 13 23.42 4.16 34.14
CA ASN A 13 24.78 3.83 33.68
C ASN A 13 25.32 2.58 34.37
N ASN A 14 25.07 2.41 35.67
CA ASN A 14 25.49 1.22 36.39
C ASN A 14 24.76 -0.04 35.96
N ILE A 15 23.47 0.03 35.69
CA ILE A 15 22.67 -1.09 35.13
C ILE A 15 23.17 -1.47 33.74
N SER A 16 23.53 -0.49 32.91
CA SER A 16 23.99 -0.73 31.53
C SER A 16 25.41 -1.33 31.46
N LEU A 17 26.23 -1.13 32.46
CA LEU A 17 27.65 -1.53 32.48
C LEU A 17 27.94 -2.77 33.34
N SER A 18 27.02 -3.24 34.17
CA SER A 18 27.18 -4.41 35.02
C SER A 18 26.13 -5.48 34.80
N SER A 19 26.56 -6.74 34.70
CA SER A 19 25.70 -7.92 34.64
C SER A 19 25.16 -8.35 36.02
N GLN A 20 25.40 -7.59 37.09
CA GLN A 20 24.90 -7.86 38.42
C GLN A 20 23.64 -7.07 38.69
N GLU A 21 22.62 -7.71 39.27
CA GLU A 21 21.43 -7.03 39.81
C GLU A 21 21.87 -6.05 40.89
N LEU A 22 21.93 -4.78 40.53
CA LEU A 22 22.23 -3.69 41.48
C LEU A 22 20.94 -3.36 42.22
N SER A 23 20.85 -3.81 43.47
CA SER A 23 19.87 -3.32 44.45
C SER A 23 20.23 -1.92 44.93
N GLN A 24 20.40 -0.95 44.03
CA GLN A 24 20.51 0.45 44.44
C GLN A 24 19.11 1.05 44.49
N SER A 25 18.60 1.30 45.71
CA SER A 25 17.40 2.10 45.91
C SER A 25 17.72 3.53 45.53
N VAL A 26 17.24 3.99 44.38
CA VAL A 26 17.21 5.42 44.05
C VAL A 26 16.08 6.02 44.87
N GLU A 27 16.37 6.86 45.85
CA GLU A 27 15.34 7.61 46.57
C GLU A 27 14.66 8.61 45.62
N ILE A 28 13.37 8.40 45.36
CA ILE A 28 12.54 9.32 44.60
C ILE A 28 11.77 10.19 45.61
N PHE A 29 12.10 11.48 45.66
CA PHE A 29 11.53 12.44 46.59
C PHE A 29 10.18 13.05 46.14
N SER A 30 9.71 12.73 44.95
CA SER A 30 8.43 13.20 44.39
C SER A 30 7.49 12.03 44.11
N ASN A 31 6.22 12.22 44.34
CA ASN A 31 5.22 11.24 43.91
C ASN A 31 5.15 11.19 42.37
N PRO A 32 4.67 10.06 41.80
CA PRO A 32 4.43 9.98 40.38
C PRO A 32 3.55 11.13 39.90
N GLY A 33 4.03 11.90 38.92
CA GLY A 33 3.28 13.01 38.33
C GLY A 33 3.47 14.38 38.97
N ASP A 34 4.02 14.49 40.21
CA ASP A 34 4.19 15.79 40.91
C ASP A 34 4.92 16.82 40.04
N LEU A 35 6.05 16.44 39.42
CA LEU A 35 6.80 17.38 38.57
C LEU A 35 6.02 17.79 37.32
N ILE A 36 5.21 16.88 36.75
CA ILE A 36 4.44 17.15 35.53
C ILE A 36 3.25 18.06 35.82
N PHE A 37 2.61 17.93 36.97
CA PHE A 37 1.46 18.74 37.36
C PHE A 37 1.80 20.00 38.11
N GLU A 38 2.72 19.95 39.08
CA GLU A 38 3.02 21.08 39.98
C GLU A 38 3.85 22.17 39.28
N ILE A 39 4.80 21.82 38.39
CA ILE A 39 5.55 22.85 37.66
C ILE A 39 4.64 23.72 36.78
N PRO A 40 3.74 23.16 35.96
CA PRO A 40 2.74 23.94 35.24
C PRO A 40 1.85 24.78 36.14
N ASN A 41 1.39 24.25 37.27
CA ASN A 41 0.60 24.98 38.25
C ASN A 41 1.33 26.21 38.78
N ILE A 42 2.60 26.05 39.19
CA ILE A 42 3.44 27.15 39.67
C ILE A 42 3.62 28.19 38.56
N ILE A 43 3.96 27.79 37.34
CA ILE A 43 4.15 28.71 36.22
C ILE A 43 2.89 29.53 35.97
N THR A 44 1.73 28.88 35.87
CA THR A 44 0.47 29.57 35.61
C THR A 44 -0.04 30.44 36.77
N SER A 45 0.38 30.14 38.00
CA SER A 45 0.09 30.94 39.17
C SER A 45 0.96 32.21 39.31
N ILE A 46 2.22 32.14 38.84
CA ILE A 46 3.17 33.26 38.96
C ILE A 46 3.05 34.23 37.79
N ILE A 47 2.74 33.75 36.62
CA ILE A 47 2.65 34.52 35.35
C ILE A 47 1.19 34.77 35.00
N PRO A 48 0.63 36.00 35.28
CA PRO A 48 -0.81 36.29 35.10
C PRO A 48 -1.28 36.05 33.66
N GLU A 49 -0.46 36.30 32.65
CA GLU A 49 -0.72 36.09 31.23
C GLU A 49 -0.97 34.62 30.89
N LEU A 50 -0.48 33.70 31.69
CA LEU A 50 -0.61 32.25 31.50
C LEU A 50 -1.69 31.61 32.38
N SER A 51 -2.42 32.38 33.21
CA SER A 51 -3.39 31.87 34.18
C SER A 51 -4.53 31.03 33.55
N ASN A 52 -4.91 31.33 32.31
CA ASN A 52 -5.96 30.62 31.55
C ASN A 52 -5.44 29.72 30.44
N ILE A 53 -4.14 29.49 30.40
CA ILE A 53 -3.50 28.67 29.32
C ILE A 53 -3.31 27.24 29.83
N LYS A 54 -3.56 26.27 28.93
CA LYS A 54 -3.21 24.88 29.17
C LYS A 54 -1.77 24.60 28.69
N ILE A 55 -1.01 23.89 29.49
CA ILE A 55 0.33 23.42 29.12
C ILE A 55 0.20 22.04 28.49
N LEU A 56 0.59 21.93 27.22
CA LEU A 56 0.48 20.73 26.43
C LEU A 56 1.81 19.98 26.40
N PHE A 57 1.83 18.76 26.93
CA PHE A 57 2.94 17.84 26.77
C PHE A 57 2.75 17.03 25.48
N LEU A 58 3.75 17.12 24.58
CA LEU A 58 3.78 16.37 23.34
C LEU A 58 4.69 15.16 23.53
N LEU A 59 4.14 13.94 23.44
CA LEU A 59 4.88 12.69 23.52
C LEU A 59 4.90 12.08 22.13
N ASP A 60 6.07 11.96 21.54
CA ASP A 60 6.25 11.33 20.24
C ASP A 60 6.87 9.94 20.40
N GLU A 61 6.70 9.09 19.38
CA GLU A 61 7.21 7.72 19.36
C GLU A 61 6.82 6.88 20.61
N TYR A 62 5.56 7.00 21.03
CA TYR A 62 5.05 6.36 22.25
C TYR A 62 5.17 4.84 22.24
N GLU A 63 5.24 4.21 21.04
CA GLU A 63 5.55 2.79 20.87
C GLU A 63 6.89 2.35 21.44
N ASN A 64 7.85 3.27 21.61
CA ASN A 64 9.17 2.97 22.18
C ASN A 64 9.14 2.87 23.71
N PHE A 65 8.07 3.36 24.34
CA PHE A 65 7.90 3.26 25.79
C PHE A 65 7.65 1.83 26.24
N SER A 66 8.27 1.43 27.34
CA SER A 66 8.00 0.15 28.00
C SER A 66 6.57 0.09 28.55
N LEU A 67 6.04 -1.11 28.84
CA LEU A 67 4.73 -1.28 29.46
C LEU A 67 4.60 -0.47 30.77
N GLY A 68 5.64 -0.45 31.61
CA GLY A 68 5.64 0.31 32.87
C GLY A 68 5.56 1.82 32.64
N GLN A 69 6.28 2.33 31.62
CA GLN A 69 6.23 3.74 31.25
C GLN A 69 4.85 4.11 30.69
N GLN A 70 4.24 3.25 29.84
CA GLN A 70 2.90 3.50 29.34
C GLN A 70 1.84 3.47 30.45
N ARG A 71 1.92 2.54 31.43
CA ARG A 71 1.06 2.55 32.61
C ARG A 71 1.19 3.82 33.42
N TYR A 72 2.42 4.33 33.58
CA TYR A 72 2.67 5.62 34.25
C TYR A 72 1.94 6.77 33.54
N PHE A 73 2.11 6.93 32.23
CA PHE A 73 1.42 7.98 31.49
C PHE A 73 -0.11 7.80 31.48
N ASN A 74 -0.60 6.56 31.41
CA ASN A 74 -2.03 6.28 31.51
C ASN A 74 -2.59 6.76 32.87
N THR A 75 -1.83 6.62 33.95
CA THR A 75 -2.20 7.15 35.27
C THR A 75 -2.33 8.67 35.23
N LEU A 76 -1.34 9.38 34.64
CA LEU A 76 -1.39 10.84 34.53
C LEU A 76 -2.54 11.32 33.64
N ILE A 77 -2.84 10.63 32.55
CA ILE A 77 -3.99 10.93 31.67
C ILE A 77 -5.29 10.79 32.44
N ARG A 78 -5.43 9.76 33.29
CA ARG A 78 -6.62 9.53 34.10
C ARG A 78 -6.80 10.59 35.18
N GLU A 79 -5.71 11.02 35.83
CA GLU A 79 -5.76 12.04 36.90
C GLU A 79 -6.23 13.42 36.44
N ARG A 80 -5.97 13.81 35.21
CA ARG A 80 -6.47 15.04 34.55
C ARG A 80 -6.35 16.31 35.41
N LYS A 81 -5.16 16.63 35.88
CA LYS A 81 -4.94 17.85 36.66
C LYS A 81 -4.70 19.06 35.77
N ASN A 82 -5.53 20.10 35.87
CA ASN A 82 -5.26 21.38 35.21
C ASN A 82 -3.98 22.00 35.75
N PRO A 83 -3.21 22.75 34.93
CA PRO A 83 -3.45 23.14 33.54
C PRO A 83 -2.87 22.19 32.49
N VAL A 84 -2.58 20.94 32.83
CA VAL A 84 -1.84 19.98 31.99
C VAL A 84 -2.75 19.24 31.02
N CYS A 85 -2.28 19.09 29.79
CA CYS A 85 -2.84 18.23 28.75
C CYS A 85 -1.76 17.40 28.09
N PHE A 86 -2.12 16.22 27.56
CA PHE A 86 -1.22 15.36 26.81
C PHE A 86 -1.69 15.21 25.37
N LYS A 87 -0.76 15.20 24.44
CA LYS A 87 -0.95 14.79 23.06
C LYS A 87 0.10 13.76 22.69
N ILE A 88 -0.34 12.58 22.30
CA ILE A 88 0.52 11.41 22.11
C ILE A 88 0.51 11.03 20.64
N GLY A 89 1.70 10.93 20.06
CA GLY A 89 1.93 10.35 18.73
C GLY A 89 2.46 8.93 18.88
N ALA A 90 1.80 7.99 18.20
CA ALA A 90 2.22 6.59 18.19
C ALA A 90 1.94 5.95 16.82
N ARG A 91 2.72 4.95 16.46
CA ARG A 91 2.38 4.06 15.34
C ARG A 91 1.18 3.18 15.72
N ARG A 92 0.53 2.62 14.70
CA ARG A 92 -0.53 1.62 14.93
C ARG A 92 0.03 0.48 15.82
N TYR A 93 -0.76 0.02 16.79
CA TYR A 93 -0.33 -0.92 17.85
C TYR A 93 0.79 -0.39 18.79
N GLY A 94 1.13 0.88 18.73
CA GLY A 94 2.08 1.51 19.65
C GLY A 94 1.53 1.69 21.05
N LEU A 95 0.20 1.74 21.20
CA LEU A 95 -0.48 1.70 22.50
C LEU A 95 -0.54 0.23 22.97
N LYS A 96 0.43 -0.18 23.81
CA LYS A 96 0.61 -1.57 24.25
C LYS A 96 -0.32 -1.96 25.39
N THR A 97 -0.79 -0.98 26.16
CA THR A 97 -1.66 -1.19 27.33
C THR A 97 -2.54 0.03 27.58
N THR A 98 -3.74 -0.22 28.10
CA THR A 98 -4.63 0.80 28.66
C THR A 98 -4.63 0.81 30.18
N GLU A 99 -3.90 -0.12 30.83
CA GLU A 99 -3.76 -0.22 32.28
C GLU A 99 -3.06 1.00 32.86
N THR A 100 -3.39 1.36 34.11
CA THR A 100 -2.69 2.35 34.91
C THR A 100 -1.68 1.69 35.86
N LEU A 101 -1.05 2.44 36.76
CA LEU A 101 -0.25 1.90 37.84
C LEU A 101 -1.11 1.27 38.95
N SER A 102 -2.39 1.67 39.06
CA SER A 102 -3.33 1.05 39.99
C SER A 102 -3.85 -0.27 39.42
N ALA A 103 -3.95 -1.29 40.27
CA ALA A 103 -4.50 -2.58 39.87
C ALA A 103 -5.95 -2.40 39.37
N ASP A 104 -6.27 -3.12 38.28
CA ASP A 104 -7.60 -3.17 37.66
C ASP A 104 -8.17 -1.83 37.12
N GLU A 105 -7.33 -0.79 37.04
CA GLU A 105 -7.72 0.48 36.43
C GLU A 105 -7.22 0.61 34.99
N HIS A 106 -8.14 1.01 34.09
CA HIS A 106 -7.88 1.23 32.67
C HIS A 106 -8.34 2.60 32.22
N ILE A 107 -7.60 3.20 31.27
CA ILE A 107 -8.10 4.37 30.53
C ILE A 107 -8.97 3.90 29.35
N LYS A 108 -10.02 4.67 29.05
CA LYS A 108 -11.01 4.34 28.02
C LYS A 108 -11.12 5.45 26.99
N ALA A 109 -11.07 5.08 25.71
CA ALA A 109 -11.32 6.00 24.61
C ALA A 109 -12.74 6.59 24.70
N GLY A 110 -12.87 7.88 24.38
CA GLY A 110 -14.11 8.64 24.52
C GLY A 110 -14.41 9.11 25.95
N SER A 111 -13.66 8.63 26.97
CA SER A 111 -13.78 9.07 28.37
C SER A 111 -12.51 9.80 28.82
N GLU A 112 -11.38 9.12 28.88
CA GLU A 112 -10.12 9.69 29.32
C GLU A 112 -9.27 10.25 28.18
N TYR A 113 -9.40 9.74 26.96
CA TYR A 113 -8.68 10.21 25.78
C TYR A 113 -9.52 10.08 24.50
N GLU A 114 -9.16 10.86 23.48
CA GLU A 114 -9.67 10.74 22.12
C GLU A 114 -8.60 10.11 21.23
N LEU A 115 -9.00 9.15 20.37
CA LEU A 115 -8.12 8.49 19.41
C LEU A 115 -8.39 9.02 18.00
N PHE A 116 -7.34 9.51 17.34
CA PHE A 116 -7.38 9.94 15.96
C PHE A 116 -6.46 9.06 15.11
N ASP A 117 -7.01 8.24 14.22
CA ASP A 117 -6.27 7.54 13.18
C ASP A 117 -6.04 8.50 12.00
N LEU A 118 -4.90 9.20 12.02
CA LEU A 118 -4.59 10.23 11.01
C LEU A 118 -4.49 9.65 9.61
N ASP A 119 -3.93 8.45 9.47
CA ASP A 119 -3.77 7.81 8.16
C ASP A 119 -5.13 7.49 7.55
N ASN A 120 -6.09 7.03 8.38
CA ASN A 120 -7.46 6.77 7.94
C ASN A 120 -8.20 8.06 7.59
N ILE A 121 -8.10 9.09 8.43
CA ILE A 121 -8.68 10.40 8.17
C ILE A 121 -8.19 10.96 6.83
N PHE A 122 -6.89 10.88 6.53
CA PHE A 122 -6.34 11.36 5.26
C PHE A 122 -6.78 10.50 4.07
N ARG A 123 -6.96 9.20 4.23
CA ARG A 123 -7.48 8.34 3.16
C ARG A 123 -8.94 8.61 2.83
N GLU A 124 -9.76 8.86 3.83
CA GLU A 124 -11.19 9.15 3.65
C GLU A 124 -11.42 10.54 3.06
N ASN A 125 -10.58 11.52 3.41
CA ASN A 125 -10.66 12.91 2.95
C ASN A 125 -9.58 13.21 1.90
N TYR A 126 -9.65 12.51 0.77
CA TYR A 126 -8.61 12.58 -0.27
C TYR A 126 -8.38 14.00 -0.82
N VAL A 127 -9.42 14.81 -0.98
CA VAL A 127 -9.32 16.17 -1.54
C VAL A 127 -8.53 17.06 -0.59
N GLU A 128 -8.88 17.05 0.69
CA GLU A 128 -8.21 17.80 1.75
C GLU A 128 -6.77 17.32 1.95
N TYR A 129 -6.55 16.02 1.87
CA TYR A 129 -5.20 15.44 1.95
C TYR A 129 -4.33 15.89 0.78
N LYS A 130 -4.84 15.89 -0.45
CA LYS A 130 -4.13 16.40 -1.62
C LYS A 130 -3.75 17.87 -1.45
N GLU A 131 -4.68 18.73 -1.01
CA GLU A 131 -4.39 20.15 -0.77
C GLU A 131 -3.40 20.35 0.38
N PHE A 132 -3.47 19.54 1.43
CA PHE A 132 -2.50 19.54 2.53
C PHE A 132 -1.08 19.25 2.01
N LEU A 133 -0.91 18.19 1.21
CA LEU A 133 0.40 17.82 0.62
C LEU A 133 0.90 18.90 -0.35
N LYS A 134 0.01 19.47 -1.18
CA LYS A 134 0.33 20.58 -2.07
C LYS A 134 0.90 21.78 -1.28
N ASN A 135 0.22 22.16 -0.20
CA ASN A 135 0.64 23.27 0.66
C ASN A 135 1.99 23.01 1.35
N ILE A 136 2.25 21.77 1.78
CA ILE A 136 3.56 21.39 2.35
C ILE A 136 4.65 21.55 1.29
N CYS A 137 4.41 21.09 0.06
CA CYS A 137 5.37 21.24 -1.03
C CYS A 137 5.69 22.70 -1.33
N ILE A 138 4.66 23.54 -1.48
CA ILE A 138 4.82 24.97 -1.75
C ILE A 138 5.66 25.62 -0.65
N LYS A 139 5.31 25.41 0.63
CA LYS A 139 6.07 25.99 1.76
C LYS A 139 7.52 25.53 1.80
N ARG A 140 7.81 24.26 1.44
CA ARG A 140 9.20 23.76 1.40
C ARG A 140 9.99 24.35 0.24
N ILE A 141 9.36 24.54 -0.91
CA ILE A 141 9.97 25.15 -2.09
C ILE A 141 10.25 26.62 -1.83
N ASP A 142 9.30 27.37 -1.28
CA ASP A 142 9.47 28.77 -0.90
C ASP A 142 10.66 28.95 0.06
N ASN A 143 10.78 28.07 1.04
CA ASN A 143 11.91 28.08 1.99
C ASN A 143 13.27 27.73 1.32
N SER A 144 13.27 27.04 0.18
CA SER A 144 14.50 26.68 -0.56
C SER A 144 14.93 27.74 -1.57
N GLN A 145 14.24 28.88 -1.66
CA GLN A 145 14.47 29.97 -2.62
C GLN A 145 14.26 29.58 -4.11
N ILE A 146 13.68 28.43 -4.37
CA ILE A 146 13.29 28.01 -5.72
C ILE A 146 11.97 28.70 -6.06
N LYS A 147 11.96 29.46 -7.16
CA LYS A 147 10.72 30.12 -7.64
C LYS A 147 10.02 29.19 -8.60
N ILE A 148 8.82 28.70 -8.23
CA ILE A 148 7.94 27.99 -9.13
C ILE A 148 6.96 29.00 -9.76
N SER A 149 6.91 29.04 -11.08
CA SER A 149 6.09 30.00 -11.84
C SER A 149 4.64 29.57 -12.04
N THR A 150 4.32 28.27 -11.77
CA THR A 150 3.01 27.68 -12.04
C THR A 150 2.53 26.78 -10.89
N ASP A 151 1.31 26.29 -10.98
CA ASP A 151 0.78 25.32 -10.03
C ASP A 151 1.65 24.04 -9.98
N ILE A 152 2.15 23.68 -8.79
CA ILE A 152 3.03 22.54 -8.59
C ILE A 152 2.49 21.24 -9.21
N THR A 153 1.17 21.06 -9.27
CA THR A 153 0.55 19.86 -9.85
C THR A 153 0.87 19.70 -11.34
N LYS A 154 1.12 20.81 -12.05
CA LYS A 154 1.44 20.83 -13.49
C LYS A 154 2.89 20.50 -13.80
N TYR A 155 3.76 20.50 -12.79
CA TYR A 155 5.17 20.15 -12.97
C TYR A 155 5.41 18.64 -13.19
N PHE A 156 4.45 17.81 -12.87
CA PHE A 156 4.60 16.36 -12.99
C PHE A 156 4.00 15.85 -14.29
N ASN A 157 4.85 15.41 -15.20
CA ASN A 157 4.41 14.84 -16.46
C ASN A 157 3.60 13.55 -16.21
N HIS A 158 2.55 13.43 -16.99
CA HIS A 158 1.77 12.20 -17.09
C HIS A 158 2.26 11.33 -18.25
N SER A 159 1.79 10.08 -18.29
CA SER A 159 1.99 9.21 -19.44
C SER A 159 1.43 9.84 -20.72
N ASN A 160 2.20 9.78 -21.79
CA ASN A 160 1.72 10.12 -23.13
C ASN A 160 1.23 8.86 -23.83
N LEU A 161 -0.01 8.45 -23.52
CA LEU A 161 -0.60 7.23 -24.05
C LEU A 161 -0.56 7.18 -25.58
N SER A 162 -0.70 8.33 -26.29
CA SER A 162 -0.71 8.35 -27.74
C SER A 162 0.63 7.95 -28.33
N SER A 163 1.75 8.53 -27.84
CA SER A 163 3.09 8.17 -28.30
C SER A 163 3.45 6.72 -27.93
N ASP A 164 3.10 6.30 -26.73
CA ASP A 164 3.39 4.95 -26.25
C ASP A 164 2.62 3.90 -27.05
N PHE A 165 1.38 4.18 -27.43
CA PHE A 165 0.56 3.30 -28.28
C PHE A 165 1.11 3.19 -29.71
N GLU A 166 1.71 4.24 -30.27
CA GLU A 166 2.40 4.15 -31.56
C GLU A 166 3.65 3.24 -31.47
N ILE A 167 4.40 3.33 -30.38
CA ILE A 167 5.54 2.41 -30.14
C ILE A 167 5.05 0.95 -30.03
N ILE A 168 3.97 0.70 -29.30
CA ILE A 168 3.36 -0.62 -29.13
C ILE A 168 2.84 -1.14 -30.47
N LYS A 169 2.18 -0.28 -31.26
CA LYS A 169 1.67 -0.59 -32.60
C LYS A 169 2.79 -1.01 -33.55
N GLY A 170 3.94 -0.38 -33.47
CA GLY A 170 5.13 -0.73 -34.26
C GLY A 170 5.73 -2.10 -33.89
N LYS A 171 5.68 -2.50 -32.61
CA LYS A 171 6.26 -3.76 -32.11
C LYS A 171 5.29 -4.93 -32.09
N ARG A 172 4.06 -4.72 -31.66
CA ARG A 172 2.97 -5.71 -31.51
C ARG A 172 3.36 -7.03 -30.82
N ILE A 173 4.27 -6.99 -29.86
CA ILE A 173 4.74 -8.20 -29.14
C ILE A 173 3.59 -8.93 -28.45
N HIS A 174 2.56 -8.21 -27.97
CA HIS A 174 1.37 -8.80 -27.38
C HIS A 174 0.58 -9.68 -28.37
N VAL A 175 0.55 -9.31 -29.67
CA VAL A 175 -0.07 -10.12 -30.73
C VAL A 175 0.75 -11.39 -31.00
N ASP A 176 2.07 -11.29 -31.03
CA ASP A 176 2.96 -12.45 -31.21
C ASP A 176 2.80 -13.46 -30.06
N LYS A 177 2.70 -12.96 -28.82
CA LYS A 177 2.40 -13.81 -27.66
C LYS A 177 1.04 -14.48 -27.76
N PHE A 178 0.01 -13.75 -28.23
CA PHE A 178 -1.31 -14.30 -28.49
C PHE A 178 -1.28 -15.42 -29.54
N ILE A 179 -0.63 -15.18 -30.68
CA ILE A 179 -0.47 -16.19 -31.75
C ILE A 179 0.25 -17.44 -31.22
N THR A 180 1.32 -17.25 -30.44
CA THR A 180 2.08 -18.35 -29.83
C THR A 180 1.18 -19.20 -28.92
N LYS A 181 0.33 -18.56 -28.11
CA LYS A 181 -0.62 -19.28 -27.25
C LYS A 181 -1.64 -20.06 -28.07
N LEU A 182 -2.27 -19.46 -29.09
CA LEU A 182 -3.25 -20.16 -29.93
C LEU A 182 -2.63 -21.37 -30.64
N LYS A 183 -1.39 -21.23 -31.14
CA LYS A 183 -0.64 -22.34 -31.78
C LYS A 183 -0.38 -23.47 -30.79
N LYS A 184 0.09 -23.16 -29.60
CA LYS A 184 0.36 -24.15 -28.54
C LYS A 184 -0.88 -25.01 -28.23
N TYR A 185 -2.08 -24.41 -28.28
CA TYR A 185 -3.35 -25.12 -28.00
C TYR A 185 -4.07 -25.63 -29.25
N LYS A 186 -3.38 -25.68 -30.40
CA LYS A 186 -3.90 -26.25 -31.64
C LYS A 186 -5.29 -25.69 -32.04
N ILE A 187 -5.53 -24.38 -31.76
CA ILE A 187 -6.78 -23.72 -32.15
C ILE A 187 -6.89 -23.70 -33.67
N LYS A 188 -8.07 -24.06 -34.20
CA LYS A 188 -8.33 -24.02 -35.65
C LYS A 188 -8.61 -22.58 -36.11
N GLY A 189 -8.23 -22.24 -37.36
CA GLY A 189 -8.53 -20.92 -37.94
C GLY A 189 -7.72 -19.76 -37.39
N ILE A 190 -6.53 -19.99 -36.83
CA ILE A 190 -5.69 -18.97 -36.20
C ILE A 190 -5.50 -17.73 -37.09
N ASN A 191 -5.17 -17.91 -38.37
CA ASN A 191 -4.89 -16.79 -39.25
C ASN A 191 -6.12 -15.88 -39.45
N GLU A 192 -7.30 -16.45 -39.50
CA GLU A 192 -8.56 -15.70 -39.62
C GLU A 192 -8.86 -14.95 -38.29
N ILE A 193 -8.74 -15.66 -37.17
CA ILE A 193 -8.92 -15.04 -35.82
C ILE A 193 -7.98 -13.86 -35.63
N VAL A 194 -6.69 -14.03 -35.92
CA VAL A 194 -5.70 -12.97 -35.77
C VAL A 194 -5.99 -11.79 -36.69
N LYS A 195 -6.34 -12.04 -37.97
CA LYS A 195 -6.70 -10.98 -38.92
C LYS A 195 -7.90 -10.16 -38.46
N ASN A 196 -8.87 -10.77 -37.80
CA ASN A 196 -10.07 -10.10 -37.30
C ASN A 196 -9.87 -9.36 -35.96
N VAL A 197 -8.93 -9.84 -35.12
CA VAL A 197 -8.63 -9.27 -33.79
C VAL A 197 -7.74 -8.04 -33.91
N VAL A 198 -6.78 -8.06 -34.82
CA VAL A 198 -5.81 -6.97 -35.04
C VAL A 198 -6.51 -5.75 -35.62
N CYS A 199 -6.28 -4.58 -35.03
CA CYS A 199 -6.85 -3.31 -35.48
C CYS A 199 -5.88 -2.14 -35.19
N ASP A 200 -6.23 -0.93 -35.65
CA ASP A 200 -5.39 0.24 -35.48
C ASP A 200 -5.25 0.73 -34.03
N ASN A 201 -6.30 0.55 -33.25
CA ASN A 201 -6.30 0.92 -31.84
C ASN A 201 -5.78 -0.25 -30.99
N VAL A 202 -4.54 -0.14 -30.50
CA VAL A 202 -3.87 -1.20 -29.71
C VAL A 202 -4.59 -1.57 -28.41
N LEU A 203 -5.33 -0.63 -27.81
CA LEU A 203 -6.14 -0.93 -26.63
C LEU A 203 -7.33 -1.83 -26.99
N ILE A 204 -8.01 -1.53 -28.11
CA ILE A 204 -9.11 -2.36 -28.62
C ILE A 204 -8.58 -3.71 -29.10
N GLU A 205 -7.41 -3.73 -29.74
CA GLU A 205 -6.72 -4.98 -30.12
C GLU A 205 -6.48 -5.87 -28.88
N ARG A 206 -5.98 -5.29 -27.78
CA ARG A 206 -5.76 -6.03 -26.51
C ARG A 206 -7.09 -6.48 -25.88
N LEU A 207 -8.14 -5.64 -25.96
CA LEU A 207 -9.48 -5.98 -25.52
C LEU A 207 -10.06 -7.15 -26.33
N ASN A 208 -9.87 -7.16 -27.64
CA ASN A 208 -10.29 -8.25 -28.52
C ASN A 208 -9.61 -9.57 -28.11
N ILE A 209 -8.30 -9.55 -27.84
CA ILE A 209 -7.55 -10.71 -27.34
C ILE A 209 -8.17 -11.21 -26.02
N TYR A 210 -8.50 -10.32 -25.10
CA TYR A 210 -9.17 -10.67 -23.84
C TYR A 210 -10.52 -11.35 -24.07
N ILE A 211 -11.32 -10.88 -25.05
CA ILE A 211 -12.62 -11.47 -25.37
C ILE A 211 -12.43 -12.85 -26.00
N ILE A 212 -11.44 -13.05 -26.88
CA ILE A 212 -11.11 -14.38 -27.43
C ILE A 212 -10.74 -15.35 -26.29
N TYR A 213 -9.94 -14.94 -25.31
CA TYR A 213 -9.64 -15.78 -24.14
C TYR A 213 -10.91 -16.15 -23.35
N ARG A 214 -11.87 -15.23 -23.21
CA ARG A 214 -13.18 -15.54 -22.62
C ARG A 214 -13.96 -16.57 -23.44
N GLY A 215 -13.93 -16.46 -24.78
CA GLY A 215 -14.54 -17.43 -25.69
C GLY A 215 -13.92 -18.82 -25.54
N ILE A 216 -12.56 -18.91 -25.46
CA ILE A 216 -11.86 -20.18 -25.19
C ILE A 216 -12.34 -20.80 -23.89
N LYS A 217 -12.41 -20.02 -22.81
CA LYS A 217 -12.85 -20.49 -21.48
C LYS A 217 -14.26 -21.05 -21.48
N LYS A 218 -15.13 -20.46 -22.29
CA LYS A 218 -16.53 -20.88 -22.42
C LYS A 218 -16.75 -21.98 -23.47
N GLY A 219 -15.73 -22.28 -24.29
CA GLY A 219 -15.84 -23.25 -25.39
C GLY A 219 -16.70 -22.74 -26.58
N GLU A 220 -16.73 -21.44 -26.78
CA GLU A 220 -17.49 -20.77 -27.84
C GLU A 220 -16.78 -20.91 -29.23
N ASN A 221 -17.49 -20.68 -30.30
CA ASN A 221 -16.91 -20.66 -31.67
C ASN A 221 -16.07 -19.40 -31.88
N LEU A 222 -14.74 -19.56 -31.87
CA LEU A 222 -13.80 -18.44 -31.92
C LEU A 222 -13.79 -17.69 -33.24
N ILE A 223 -14.14 -18.36 -34.37
CA ILE A 223 -14.21 -17.73 -35.67
C ILE A 223 -15.41 -16.76 -35.69
N GLU A 224 -16.58 -17.20 -35.22
CA GLU A 224 -17.75 -16.33 -35.10
C GLU A 224 -17.50 -15.13 -34.19
N ILE A 225 -16.89 -15.37 -33.02
CA ILE A 225 -16.51 -14.26 -32.11
C ILE A 225 -15.57 -13.30 -32.83
N SER A 226 -14.55 -13.81 -33.53
CA SER A 226 -13.56 -12.94 -34.20
C SER A 226 -14.21 -12.08 -35.30
N ASN A 227 -15.17 -12.62 -36.04
CA ASN A 227 -15.93 -11.87 -37.04
C ASN A 227 -16.73 -10.74 -36.39
N LEU A 228 -17.45 -11.04 -35.30
CA LEU A 228 -18.16 -10.02 -34.53
C LEU A 228 -17.19 -8.93 -33.99
N LEU A 229 -16.00 -9.30 -33.47
CA LEU A 229 -15.02 -8.36 -32.98
C LEU A 229 -14.47 -7.43 -34.07
N LYS A 230 -14.33 -7.93 -35.30
CA LYS A 230 -13.96 -7.09 -36.46
C LYS A 230 -14.97 -5.99 -36.69
N GLU A 231 -16.27 -6.32 -36.73
CA GLU A 231 -17.37 -5.36 -36.88
C GLU A 231 -17.39 -4.36 -35.71
N CYS A 232 -17.30 -4.85 -34.47
CA CYS A 232 -17.25 -4.02 -33.27
C CYS A 232 -16.08 -3.04 -33.29
N SER A 233 -14.88 -3.48 -33.69
CA SER A 233 -13.71 -2.63 -33.81
C SER A 233 -13.90 -1.51 -34.83
N GLN A 234 -14.52 -1.77 -35.95
CA GLN A 234 -14.86 -0.78 -36.98
C GLN A 234 -15.88 0.24 -36.45
N GLN A 235 -16.93 -0.22 -35.77
CA GLN A 235 -17.93 0.67 -35.17
C GLN A 235 -17.32 1.58 -34.14
N TYR A 236 -16.49 1.03 -33.22
CA TYR A 236 -15.82 1.80 -32.18
C TYR A 236 -14.86 2.83 -32.76
N THR A 237 -14.10 2.49 -33.81
CA THR A 237 -13.21 3.41 -34.52
C THR A 237 -13.97 4.56 -35.18
N ASN A 238 -15.17 4.31 -35.64
CA ASN A 238 -16.07 5.31 -36.23
C ASN A 238 -16.81 6.16 -35.17
N GLY A 239 -16.50 6.00 -33.89
CA GLY A 239 -17.08 6.77 -32.79
C GLY A 239 -18.47 6.29 -32.33
N HIS A 240 -18.87 5.08 -32.67
CA HIS A 240 -20.11 4.49 -32.17
C HIS A 240 -19.86 3.75 -30.87
N ASP A 241 -20.81 3.84 -29.94
CA ASP A 241 -20.76 3.10 -28.67
C ASP A 241 -20.93 1.59 -28.94
N VAL A 242 -20.04 0.79 -28.38
CA VAL A 242 -20.08 -0.66 -28.43
C VAL A 242 -20.24 -1.19 -27.01
N LYS A 243 -21.47 -1.45 -26.59
CA LYS A 243 -21.82 -1.86 -25.21
C LYS A 243 -20.93 -2.97 -24.66
N MET A 244 -20.52 -3.93 -25.49
CA MET A 244 -19.62 -5.00 -25.06
C MET A 244 -18.23 -4.49 -24.66
N TYR A 245 -17.70 -3.49 -25.39
CA TYR A 245 -16.41 -2.87 -25.07
C TYR A 245 -16.52 -1.97 -23.85
N ASP A 246 -17.57 -1.16 -23.78
CA ASP A 246 -17.77 -0.20 -22.69
C ASP A 246 -17.82 -0.89 -21.32
N VAL A 247 -18.57 -1.99 -21.21
CA VAL A 247 -18.69 -2.78 -19.96
C VAL A 247 -17.34 -3.34 -19.50
N ILE A 248 -16.46 -3.75 -20.42
CA ILE A 248 -15.15 -4.29 -20.07
C ILE A 248 -14.17 -3.16 -19.79
N LEU A 249 -14.15 -2.12 -20.61
CA LEU A 249 -13.26 -0.97 -20.44
C LEU A 249 -13.55 -0.21 -19.16
N ASP A 250 -14.83 -0.06 -18.75
CA ASP A 250 -15.16 0.57 -17.46
C ASP A 250 -14.46 -0.10 -16.27
N LYS A 251 -14.29 -1.42 -16.34
CA LYS A 251 -13.67 -2.20 -15.27
C LYS A 251 -12.16 -2.39 -15.45
N PHE A 252 -11.72 -2.79 -16.64
CA PHE A 252 -10.40 -3.33 -16.91
C PHE A 252 -9.51 -2.43 -17.75
N LYS A 253 -9.94 -1.21 -18.11
CA LYS A 253 -9.17 -0.32 -19.01
C LYS A 253 -7.73 -0.14 -18.56
N GLN A 254 -7.52 0.18 -17.29
CA GLN A 254 -6.17 0.40 -16.77
C GLN A 254 -5.35 -0.90 -16.75
N ASP A 255 -5.95 -2.02 -16.37
CA ASP A 255 -5.25 -3.31 -16.36
C ASP A 255 -4.86 -3.76 -17.78
N LEU A 256 -5.70 -3.49 -18.79
CA LEU A 256 -5.37 -3.75 -20.19
C LEU A 256 -4.24 -2.87 -20.71
N ILE A 257 -4.21 -1.59 -20.32
CA ILE A 257 -3.10 -0.66 -20.64
C ILE A 257 -1.81 -1.16 -19.98
N ASP A 258 -1.85 -1.46 -18.69
CA ASP A 258 -0.67 -1.92 -17.95
C ASP A 258 -0.15 -3.27 -18.49
N ALA A 259 -1.06 -4.17 -18.92
CA ALA A 259 -0.68 -5.40 -19.58
C ALA A 259 0.00 -5.15 -20.94
N LEU A 260 -0.50 -4.20 -21.75
CA LEU A 260 0.14 -3.79 -23.00
C LEU A 260 1.57 -3.27 -22.78
N TYR A 261 1.76 -2.39 -21.80
CA TYR A 261 3.10 -1.86 -21.46
C TYR A 261 4.04 -3.00 -21.08
N ARG A 262 3.62 -3.87 -20.15
CA ARG A 262 4.42 -5.02 -19.71
C ARG A 262 4.73 -6.00 -20.84
N GLU A 263 3.75 -6.35 -21.66
CA GLU A 263 3.92 -7.30 -22.77
C GLU A 263 4.89 -6.78 -23.84
N ASN A 264 4.93 -5.46 -24.04
CA ASN A 264 5.80 -4.80 -25.02
C ASN A 264 7.11 -4.24 -24.42
N GLY A 265 7.38 -4.50 -23.13
CA GLY A 265 8.64 -4.12 -22.48
C GLY A 265 8.75 -2.63 -22.18
N LEU A 266 7.63 -1.93 -22.04
CA LEU A 266 7.56 -0.53 -21.62
C LEU A 266 7.43 -0.42 -20.09
N LYS A 267 7.96 0.67 -19.52
CA LYS A 267 7.77 1.00 -18.10
C LYS A 267 6.33 1.46 -17.85
N LEU A 268 5.73 1.04 -16.74
CA LEU A 268 4.39 1.45 -16.35
C LEU A 268 4.40 2.91 -15.89
N THR A 269 3.96 3.82 -16.74
CA THR A 269 3.86 5.26 -16.47
C THR A 269 2.53 5.65 -15.80
N SER A 270 1.64 4.70 -15.57
CA SER A 270 0.36 4.89 -14.87
C SER A 270 0.49 5.38 -13.42
N TYR A 271 1.69 5.28 -12.84
CA TYR A 271 2.00 5.78 -11.49
C TYR A 271 2.45 7.24 -11.46
N CYS A 272 2.72 7.85 -12.62
CA CYS A 272 3.23 9.20 -12.73
C CYS A 272 2.12 10.26 -12.65
N GLY A 273 2.53 11.49 -12.30
CA GLY A 273 1.66 12.64 -12.12
C GLY A 273 1.31 12.88 -10.66
N PHE A 274 1.15 14.15 -10.28
CA PHE A 274 0.96 14.58 -8.89
C PHE A 274 -0.15 13.79 -8.17
N ASP A 275 -1.31 13.64 -8.79
CA ASP A 275 -2.46 12.92 -8.23
C ASP A 275 -2.15 11.46 -7.93
N ASN A 276 -1.40 10.80 -8.82
CA ASN A 276 -1.00 9.42 -8.60
C ASN A 276 0.05 9.30 -7.48
N LEU A 277 0.99 10.26 -7.38
CA LEU A 277 1.95 10.30 -6.27
C LEU A 277 1.25 10.49 -4.92
N VAL A 278 0.19 11.31 -4.87
CA VAL A 278 -0.66 11.45 -3.68
C VAL A 278 -1.37 10.14 -3.35
N LYS A 279 -1.96 9.45 -4.35
CA LYS A 279 -2.61 8.14 -4.13
C LYS A 279 -1.63 7.07 -3.64
N ILE A 280 -0.42 7.03 -4.19
CA ILE A 280 0.65 6.11 -3.80
C ILE A 280 1.01 6.27 -2.32
N SER A 281 0.93 7.48 -1.77
CA SER A 281 1.24 7.71 -0.36
C SER A 281 0.23 7.14 0.63
N ASN A 282 -0.96 6.71 0.19
CA ASN A 282 -2.00 6.06 1.00
C ASN A 282 -2.39 6.78 2.31
N GLY A 283 -2.46 8.12 2.29
CA GLY A 283 -2.76 8.91 3.49
C GLY A 283 -1.58 9.07 4.46
N ILE A 284 -0.37 8.63 4.07
CA ILE A 284 0.85 8.73 4.88
C ILE A 284 1.74 9.84 4.32
N PRO A 285 1.75 11.06 4.90
CA PRO A 285 2.49 12.20 4.36
C PRO A 285 3.99 11.93 4.22
N ARG A 286 4.58 11.12 5.10
CA ARG A 286 5.99 10.75 5.05
C ARG A 286 6.35 10.03 3.75
N HIS A 287 5.49 9.15 3.24
CA HIS A 287 5.71 8.44 1.98
C HIS A 287 5.76 9.43 0.80
N PHE A 288 4.79 10.35 0.74
CA PHE A 288 4.79 11.39 -0.30
C PHE A 288 6.05 12.27 -0.23
N LEU A 289 6.43 12.72 0.96
CA LEU A 289 7.62 13.55 1.15
C LEU A 289 8.92 12.83 0.79
N MET A 290 9.00 11.51 0.98
CA MET A 290 10.14 10.71 0.53
C MET A 290 10.20 10.62 -1.00
N ILE A 291 9.06 10.42 -1.67
CA ILE A 291 9.00 10.46 -3.13
C ILE A 291 9.50 11.84 -3.62
N MET A 292 8.98 12.93 -3.06
CA MET A 292 9.39 14.28 -3.42
C MET A 292 10.88 14.55 -3.19
N LYS A 293 11.43 14.05 -2.08
CA LYS A 293 12.87 14.13 -1.79
C LYS A 293 13.70 13.43 -2.88
N HIS A 294 13.29 12.23 -3.30
CA HIS A 294 14.01 11.49 -4.34
C HIS A 294 13.80 12.13 -5.73
N ILE A 295 12.63 12.67 -6.03
CA ILE A 295 12.41 13.46 -7.26
C ILE A 295 13.37 14.64 -7.30
N PHE A 296 13.48 15.39 -6.22
CA PHE A 296 14.41 16.52 -6.14
C PHE A 296 15.86 16.07 -6.35
N ARG A 297 16.29 14.97 -5.71
CA ARG A 297 17.64 14.41 -5.87
C ARG A 297 17.94 14.01 -7.32
N TRP A 298 17.03 13.29 -7.97
CA TRP A 298 17.22 12.88 -9.36
C TRP A 298 17.19 14.06 -10.33
N ASN A 299 16.31 15.03 -10.10
CA ASN A 299 16.25 16.24 -10.90
C ASN A 299 17.57 17.03 -10.82
N THR A 300 18.12 17.19 -9.60
CA THR A 300 19.42 17.82 -9.37
C THR A 300 20.56 17.01 -10.01
N PHE A 301 20.52 15.68 -9.94
CA PHE A 301 21.52 14.81 -10.54
C PHE A 301 21.57 14.92 -12.06
N TYR A 302 20.43 15.10 -12.72
CA TYR A 302 20.35 15.34 -14.17
C TYR A 302 20.50 16.81 -14.55
N GLU A 303 20.87 17.69 -13.62
CA GLU A 303 21.05 19.13 -13.82
C GLU A 303 19.82 19.84 -14.42
N ASN A 304 18.62 19.31 -14.20
CA ASN A 304 17.38 19.91 -14.66
C ASN A 304 17.03 21.13 -13.80
N ASP A 305 16.56 22.20 -14.45
CA ASP A 305 16.10 23.39 -13.75
C ASP A 305 14.67 23.23 -13.24
N PHE A 306 14.54 23.04 -11.93
CA PHE A 306 13.23 22.89 -11.27
C PHE A 306 12.31 24.11 -11.43
N SER A 307 12.86 25.30 -11.78
CA SER A 307 12.06 26.50 -11.94
C SER A 307 11.38 26.59 -13.31
N ASN A 308 11.93 25.94 -14.32
CA ASN A 308 11.50 26.08 -15.72
C ASN A 308 11.09 24.75 -16.38
N GLU A 309 11.50 23.62 -15.85
CA GLU A 309 11.30 22.32 -16.47
C GLU A 309 10.32 21.44 -15.70
N THR A 310 9.53 20.67 -16.42
CA THR A 310 8.61 19.68 -15.82
C THR A 310 9.37 18.41 -15.44
N VAL A 311 8.96 17.77 -14.35
CA VAL A 311 9.51 16.48 -13.89
C VAL A 311 9.07 15.36 -14.84
N SER A 312 10.02 14.76 -15.51
CA SER A 312 9.76 13.66 -16.45
C SER A 312 9.19 12.43 -15.77
N THR A 313 8.49 11.58 -16.52
CA THR A 313 8.00 10.30 -16.01
C THR A 313 9.13 9.37 -15.57
N GLU A 314 10.30 9.46 -16.20
CA GLU A 314 11.46 8.65 -15.83
C GLU A 314 11.99 9.02 -14.44
N ILE A 315 12.14 10.31 -14.15
CA ILE A 315 12.57 10.78 -12.82
C ILE A 315 11.56 10.37 -11.75
N GLN A 316 10.26 10.48 -12.05
CA GLN A 316 9.21 10.05 -11.12
C GLN A 316 9.31 8.55 -10.79
N LEU A 317 9.50 7.69 -11.81
CA LEU A 317 9.64 6.25 -11.61
C LEU A 317 10.92 5.87 -10.84
N LEU A 318 12.05 6.55 -11.09
CA LEU A 318 13.29 6.37 -10.33
C LEU A 318 13.09 6.77 -8.86
N ALA A 319 12.43 7.88 -8.61
CA ALA A 319 12.15 8.36 -7.26
C ALA A 319 11.21 7.42 -6.49
N ILE A 320 10.18 6.89 -7.14
CA ILE A 320 9.30 5.88 -6.54
C ILE A 320 10.13 4.64 -6.18
N LYS A 321 11.01 4.17 -7.09
CA LYS A 321 11.89 3.02 -6.86
C LYS A 321 12.76 3.22 -5.61
N ASP A 322 13.46 4.35 -5.51
CA ASP A 322 14.32 4.63 -4.36
C ASP A 322 13.52 4.75 -3.05
N THR A 323 12.30 5.30 -3.14
CA THR A 323 11.39 5.37 -1.98
C THR A 323 10.96 3.99 -1.52
N VAL A 324 10.70 3.05 -2.43
CA VAL A 324 10.35 1.67 -2.07
C VAL A 324 11.52 0.97 -1.41
N LEU A 325 12.75 1.14 -1.92
CA LEU A 325 13.94 0.57 -1.30
C LEU A 325 14.13 1.06 0.14
N TRP A 326 14.01 2.37 0.35
CA TRP A 326 13.99 2.94 1.71
C TRP A 326 12.86 2.36 2.57
N PHE A 327 11.64 2.26 2.02
CA PHE A 327 10.49 1.74 2.76
C PHE A 327 10.66 0.28 3.18
N MET A 328 11.35 -0.53 2.38
CA MET A 328 11.61 -1.94 2.65
C MET A 328 12.75 -2.21 3.66
N GLU A 329 13.48 -1.17 4.10
CA GLU A 329 14.60 -1.36 5.04
C GLU A 329 14.15 -1.99 6.37
N ASP A 330 13.00 -1.55 6.91
CA ASP A 330 12.45 -2.11 8.14
C ASP A 330 11.98 -3.57 8.03
N ALA A 331 11.67 -4.03 6.81
CA ALA A 331 11.28 -5.41 6.55
C ALA A 331 12.42 -6.42 6.66
N ASN A 332 13.67 -5.94 6.69
CA ASN A 332 14.85 -6.78 6.86
C ASN A 332 15.04 -7.25 8.32
N LYS A 333 14.24 -6.75 9.27
CA LYS A 333 14.21 -7.24 10.65
C LYS A 333 13.67 -8.66 10.64
N THR A 334 14.53 -9.63 10.97
CA THR A 334 14.16 -11.04 11.06
C THR A 334 14.11 -11.47 12.51
N ASP A 335 13.04 -12.12 12.91
CA ASP A 335 13.02 -12.97 14.10
C ASP A 335 13.45 -14.39 13.69
N GLU A 336 13.88 -15.23 14.66
CA GLU A 336 14.43 -16.57 14.40
C GLU A 336 13.61 -17.44 13.44
N ASN A 337 12.29 -17.20 13.32
CA ASN A 337 11.38 -17.99 12.48
C ASN A 337 10.54 -17.17 11.49
N THR A 338 10.76 -15.85 11.36
CA THR A 338 9.88 -14.98 10.55
C THR A 338 10.70 -14.08 9.65
N ASN A 339 10.53 -14.23 8.34
CA ASN A 339 11.11 -13.35 7.33
C ASN A 339 10.01 -12.44 6.77
N TYR A 340 9.86 -11.26 7.37
CA TYR A 340 8.82 -10.30 6.97
C TYR A 340 8.97 -9.82 5.53
N ARG A 341 10.22 -9.64 5.06
CA ARG A 341 10.50 -9.26 3.69
C ARG A 341 9.96 -10.31 2.72
N TYR A 342 10.22 -11.59 2.98
CA TYR A 342 9.68 -12.68 2.18
C TYR A 342 8.15 -12.66 2.14
N SER A 343 7.49 -12.43 3.28
CA SER A 343 6.02 -12.37 3.35
C SER A 343 5.45 -11.25 2.46
N ILE A 344 6.09 -10.06 2.47
CA ILE A 344 5.70 -8.93 1.62
C ILE A 344 5.89 -9.28 0.14
N GLU A 345 7.08 -9.75 -0.22
CA GLU A 345 7.42 -10.10 -1.61
C GLU A 345 6.49 -11.18 -2.16
N SER A 346 6.19 -12.20 -1.35
CA SER A 346 5.35 -13.32 -1.77
C SER A 346 3.88 -12.92 -1.99
N ILE A 347 3.28 -12.13 -1.11
CA ILE A 347 1.89 -11.68 -1.31
C ILE A 347 1.79 -10.73 -2.51
N CYS A 348 2.74 -9.81 -2.67
CA CYS A 348 2.76 -8.90 -3.81
C CYS A 348 2.94 -9.66 -5.13
N ASN A 349 3.87 -10.62 -5.19
CA ASN A 349 4.07 -11.47 -6.37
C ASN A 349 2.82 -12.31 -6.69
N PHE A 350 2.19 -12.90 -5.68
CA PHE A 350 0.96 -13.67 -5.87
C PHE A 350 -0.16 -12.81 -6.50
N LEU A 351 -0.41 -11.62 -5.97
CA LEU A 351 -1.41 -10.71 -6.51
C LEU A 351 -1.04 -10.21 -7.92
N ARG A 352 0.25 -9.97 -8.17
CA ARG A 352 0.77 -9.58 -9.49
C ARG A 352 0.53 -10.65 -10.55
N GLU A 353 0.81 -11.91 -10.25
CA GLU A 353 0.58 -13.04 -11.16
C GLU A 353 -0.92 -13.19 -11.49
N LEU A 354 -1.81 -12.99 -10.52
CA LEU A 354 -3.25 -12.97 -10.77
C LEU A 354 -3.67 -11.79 -11.65
N ARG A 355 -3.14 -10.59 -11.40
CA ARG A 355 -3.48 -9.37 -12.15
C ARG A 355 -3.13 -9.50 -13.63
N PHE A 356 -2.00 -10.08 -13.96
CA PHE A 356 -1.50 -10.22 -15.32
C PHE A 356 -1.81 -11.58 -15.97
N SER A 357 -2.72 -12.33 -15.38
CA SER A 357 -3.26 -13.53 -16.03
C SER A 357 -4.09 -13.16 -17.28
N ASP A 358 -4.34 -14.13 -18.15
CA ASP A 358 -5.10 -13.91 -19.39
C ASP A 358 -6.54 -13.41 -19.14
N LEU A 359 -7.15 -13.90 -18.06
CA LEU A 359 -8.45 -13.47 -17.55
C LEU A 359 -8.36 -13.23 -16.05
N PRO A 360 -7.89 -12.05 -15.60
CA PRO A 360 -7.77 -11.75 -14.18
C PRO A 360 -9.09 -11.98 -13.43
N PRO A 361 -9.06 -12.54 -12.20
CA PRO A 361 -10.28 -12.83 -11.43
C PRO A 361 -11.04 -11.55 -11.05
N GLU A 362 -10.31 -10.47 -10.85
CA GLU A 362 -10.83 -9.16 -10.46
C GLU A 362 -10.07 -8.05 -11.20
N CYS A 363 -10.71 -6.90 -11.37
CA CYS A 363 -10.05 -5.72 -11.92
C CYS A 363 -9.24 -5.00 -10.84
N SER A 364 -8.13 -4.38 -11.22
CA SER A 364 -7.33 -3.51 -10.34
C SER A 364 -6.96 -4.20 -9.03
N ILE A 365 -6.42 -5.42 -9.11
CA ILE A 365 -6.06 -6.24 -7.94
C ILE A 365 -4.98 -5.54 -7.12
N SER A 366 -5.29 -5.25 -5.85
CA SER A 366 -4.35 -4.72 -4.85
C SER A 366 -4.79 -5.03 -3.42
N THR A 367 -5.92 -5.72 -3.25
CA THR A 367 -6.58 -5.96 -1.95
C THR A 367 -6.84 -7.44 -1.76
N PHE A 368 -6.70 -7.92 -0.54
CA PHE A 368 -7.05 -9.29 -0.17
C PHE A 368 -7.92 -9.30 1.10
N GLU A 369 -8.82 -10.27 1.15
CA GLU A 369 -9.75 -10.51 2.26
C GLU A 369 -9.38 -11.81 2.95
N ILE A 370 -9.36 -11.80 4.27
CA ILE A 370 -9.03 -12.94 5.10
C ILE A 370 -10.24 -13.33 5.93
N LYS A 371 -10.56 -14.63 5.95
CA LYS A 371 -11.57 -15.16 6.86
C LYS A 371 -10.99 -15.24 8.27
N ASN A 372 -11.60 -14.53 9.22
CA ASN A 372 -11.11 -14.37 10.60
C ASN A 372 -11.17 -15.64 11.49
N VAL A 373 -11.61 -16.78 10.97
CA VAL A 373 -12.01 -17.89 11.81
C VAL A 373 -10.84 -18.71 12.39
N ASP A 374 -9.61 -18.65 11.78
CA ASP A 374 -8.53 -19.58 12.15
C ASP A 374 -7.11 -18.98 12.11
N PHE A 375 -6.92 -17.79 12.70
CA PHE A 375 -5.55 -17.25 12.79
C PHE A 375 -4.72 -17.96 13.87
N ASN A 376 -3.66 -18.66 13.45
CA ASN A 376 -2.63 -19.05 14.40
C ASN A 376 -1.81 -17.82 14.87
N LEU A 377 -1.13 -17.96 16.01
CA LEU A 377 -0.34 -16.87 16.62
C LEU A 377 0.75 -16.34 15.66
N GLY A 378 1.33 -17.20 14.84
CA GLY A 378 2.37 -16.82 13.87
C GLY A 378 1.84 -15.92 12.76
N LEU A 379 0.71 -16.27 12.14
CA LEU A 379 0.05 -15.41 11.13
C LEU A 379 -0.35 -14.06 11.71
N LYS A 380 -0.92 -14.07 12.94
CA LYS A 380 -1.29 -12.84 13.63
C LYS A 380 -0.08 -11.91 13.84
N LYS A 381 1.08 -12.48 14.24
CA LYS A 381 2.32 -11.74 14.42
C LYS A 381 2.78 -11.10 13.11
N ILE A 382 2.77 -11.85 12.00
CA ILE A 382 3.16 -11.32 10.68
C ILE A 382 2.21 -10.19 10.26
N ILE A 383 0.91 -10.40 10.30
CA ILE A 383 -0.07 -9.39 9.90
C ILE A 383 0.07 -8.13 10.76
N THR A 384 0.21 -8.27 12.07
CA THR A 384 0.41 -7.14 12.98
C THR A 384 1.67 -6.34 12.61
N PHE A 385 2.77 -7.02 12.30
CA PHE A 385 4.00 -6.36 11.83
C PHE A 385 3.76 -5.61 10.52
N LEU A 386 3.14 -6.28 9.53
CA LEU A 386 2.87 -5.66 8.22
C LEU A 386 1.97 -4.43 8.34
N GLU A 387 0.98 -4.45 9.23
CA GLU A 387 0.13 -3.29 9.52
C GLU A 387 0.88 -2.18 10.27
N GLN A 388 1.67 -2.53 11.29
CA GLN A 388 2.42 -1.60 12.12
C GLN A 388 3.41 -0.76 11.31
N TYR A 389 4.00 -1.38 10.29
CA TYR A 389 4.91 -0.72 9.37
C TYR A 389 4.23 -0.24 8.08
N SER A 390 2.90 -0.32 8.03
CA SER A 390 2.08 0.12 6.90
C SER A 390 2.41 -0.54 5.56
N TYR A 391 2.97 -1.77 5.55
CA TYR A 391 3.14 -2.57 4.32
C TYR A 391 1.81 -3.04 3.77
N ILE A 392 0.87 -3.34 4.66
CA ILE A 392 -0.54 -3.55 4.36
C ILE A 392 -1.38 -2.56 5.18
N ILE A 393 -2.51 -2.18 4.63
CA ILE A 393 -3.43 -1.22 5.23
C ILE A 393 -4.75 -1.93 5.49
N LYS A 394 -5.14 -2.01 6.77
CA LYS A 394 -6.44 -2.58 7.14
C LYS A 394 -7.56 -1.63 6.75
N GLU A 395 -8.58 -2.19 6.13
CA GLU A 395 -9.76 -1.48 5.72
C GLU A 395 -10.88 -1.65 6.76
N ASP A 396 -11.39 -0.55 7.31
CA ASP A 396 -12.38 -0.57 8.39
C ASP A 396 -13.74 -1.13 7.99
N TYR A 397 -14.02 -1.19 6.69
CA TYR A 397 -15.30 -1.64 6.14
C TYR A 397 -15.21 -2.98 5.40
N GLY A 398 -14.62 -3.99 6.04
CA GLY A 398 -14.67 -5.36 5.53
C GLY A 398 -16.11 -5.79 5.20
N ARG A 399 -16.30 -6.49 4.08
CA ARG A 399 -17.62 -6.99 3.68
C ARG A 399 -18.11 -8.01 4.72
N ARG A 400 -19.36 -7.89 5.15
CA ARG A 400 -19.99 -8.94 5.96
C ARG A 400 -20.08 -10.21 5.13
N ASP A 401 -19.64 -11.32 5.70
CA ASP A 401 -19.90 -12.64 5.11
C ASP A 401 -21.41 -12.88 5.08
N LYS A 402 -21.95 -13.23 3.93
CA LYS A 402 -23.40 -13.44 3.73
C LYS A 402 -23.96 -14.55 4.62
N ASN A 403 -23.13 -15.49 5.06
CA ASN A 403 -23.57 -16.69 5.77
C ASN A 403 -23.33 -16.63 7.29
N SER A 404 -22.32 -15.87 7.76
CA SER A 404 -21.91 -15.89 9.18
C SER A 404 -22.15 -14.57 9.91
N ASN A 405 -22.56 -13.50 9.23
CA ASN A 405 -22.64 -12.13 9.77
C ASN A 405 -21.31 -11.58 10.35
N VAL A 406 -20.22 -12.34 10.26
CA VAL A 406 -18.89 -11.96 10.71
C VAL A 406 -18.25 -11.05 9.64
N ARG A 407 -17.62 -9.96 10.06
CA ARG A 407 -16.83 -9.14 9.15
C ARG A 407 -15.47 -9.79 8.95
N ASN A 408 -15.14 -10.08 7.71
CA ASN A 408 -13.80 -10.50 7.34
C ASN A 408 -12.85 -9.30 7.33
N ASP A 409 -11.62 -9.49 7.77
CA ASP A 409 -10.60 -8.47 7.67
C ASP A 409 -10.14 -8.33 6.21
N MET A 410 -10.07 -7.10 5.75
CA MET A 410 -9.65 -6.74 4.39
C MET A 410 -8.42 -5.86 4.44
N TYR A 411 -7.43 -6.17 3.61
CA TYR A 411 -6.14 -5.51 3.58
C TYR A 411 -5.78 -5.07 2.17
N GLN A 412 -5.37 -3.82 2.03
CA GLN A 412 -4.80 -3.27 0.80
C GLN A 412 -3.27 -3.29 0.88
N ILE A 413 -2.61 -3.65 -0.21
CA ILE A 413 -1.16 -3.46 -0.35
C ILE A 413 -0.85 -1.96 -0.39
N ASN A 414 0.18 -1.53 0.35
CA ASN A 414 0.62 -0.14 0.33
C ASN A 414 0.95 0.33 -1.09
N GLY A 415 0.63 1.59 -1.42
CA GLY A 415 0.80 2.13 -2.77
C GLY A 415 2.24 2.13 -3.27
N LEU A 416 3.23 2.30 -2.38
CA LEU A 416 4.65 2.18 -2.74
C LEU A 416 4.97 0.76 -3.23
N LEU A 417 4.54 -0.25 -2.47
CA LEU A 417 4.71 -1.65 -2.86
C LEU A 417 3.91 -1.98 -4.12
N ALA A 418 2.70 -1.44 -4.24
CA ALA A 418 1.88 -1.61 -5.44
C ALA A 418 2.62 -1.16 -6.70
N CYS A 419 3.33 -0.02 -6.66
CA CYS A 419 4.14 0.44 -7.79
C CYS A 419 5.30 -0.49 -8.12
N TRP A 420 5.99 -1.01 -7.10
CA TRP A 420 7.15 -1.90 -7.30
C TRP A 420 6.76 -3.24 -7.92
N TRP A 421 5.65 -3.80 -7.49
CA TRP A 421 5.11 -5.07 -8.00
C TRP A 421 4.08 -4.92 -9.10
N GLU A 422 3.99 -3.76 -9.75
CA GLU A 422 3.08 -3.52 -10.85
C GLU A 422 1.61 -3.83 -10.49
N LEU A 423 1.21 -3.58 -9.23
CA LEU A 423 -0.16 -3.69 -8.77
C LEU A 423 -0.92 -2.38 -8.99
N SER A 424 -2.24 -2.44 -8.89
CA SER A 424 -3.07 -1.22 -8.96
C SER A 424 -2.91 -0.37 -7.71
N ILE A 425 -2.80 0.96 -7.88
CA ILE A 425 -2.93 1.93 -6.79
C ILE A 425 -4.40 2.25 -6.47
N SER A 426 -5.33 1.74 -7.27
CA SER A 426 -6.77 1.89 -7.07
C SER A 426 -7.32 0.73 -6.25
N ARG A 427 -8.27 1.04 -5.39
CA ARG A 427 -8.91 0.13 -4.43
C ARG A 427 -10.16 -0.51 -5.03
N ARG A 428 -10.03 -1.52 -5.92
CA ARG A 428 -11.19 -2.14 -6.56
C ARG A 428 -11.28 -3.65 -6.39
N GLY A 429 -10.28 -4.40 -6.82
CA GLY A 429 -10.29 -5.85 -6.85
C GLY A 429 -9.90 -6.49 -5.53
N ILE A 430 -10.66 -7.48 -5.07
CA ILE A 430 -10.45 -8.17 -3.80
C ILE A 430 -10.25 -9.66 -4.06
N VAL A 431 -9.12 -10.20 -3.61
CA VAL A 431 -8.83 -11.63 -3.65
C VAL A 431 -9.11 -12.23 -2.27
N LYS A 432 -9.90 -13.29 -2.21
CA LYS A 432 -10.21 -14.00 -0.97
C LYS A 432 -9.17 -15.07 -0.72
N LEU A 433 -8.55 -15.04 0.48
CA LEU A 433 -7.53 -16.00 0.90
C LEU A 433 -7.99 -16.76 2.15
N SER A 434 -7.75 -18.07 2.16
CA SER A 434 -7.90 -18.89 3.35
C SER A 434 -6.65 -18.79 4.22
N SER A 435 -6.75 -19.20 5.50
CA SER A 435 -5.60 -19.23 6.41
C SER A 435 -4.47 -20.12 5.88
N ASP A 436 -4.78 -21.29 5.31
CA ASP A 436 -3.76 -22.18 4.70
C ASP A 436 -3.06 -21.53 3.50
N GLN A 437 -3.81 -20.80 2.64
CA GLN A 437 -3.21 -20.06 1.52
C GLN A 437 -2.29 -18.95 2.03
N LEU A 438 -2.66 -18.23 3.08
CA LEU A 438 -1.81 -17.20 3.69
C LEU A 438 -0.56 -17.78 4.32
N GLU A 439 -0.66 -18.91 5.00
CA GLU A 439 0.52 -19.60 5.53
C GLU A 439 1.51 -19.99 4.42
N LYS A 440 1.02 -20.52 3.30
CA LYS A 440 1.86 -20.80 2.13
C LYS A 440 2.53 -19.55 1.57
N ILE A 441 1.82 -18.42 1.59
CA ILE A 441 2.34 -17.13 1.10
C ILE A 441 3.36 -16.53 2.09
N PHE A 442 3.11 -16.59 3.39
CA PHE A 442 3.89 -15.85 4.38
C PHE A 442 5.05 -16.64 4.98
N TYR A 443 5.01 -17.96 4.97
CA TYR A 443 6.07 -18.78 5.55
C TYR A 443 7.07 -19.26 4.49
N TYR A 444 8.34 -18.89 4.65
CA TYR A 444 9.41 -19.29 3.74
C TYR A 444 9.58 -20.80 3.63
N ASN A 445 9.41 -21.55 4.72
CA ASN A 445 9.50 -23.01 4.72
C ASN A 445 8.40 -23.72 3.92
N ARG A 446 7.33 -22.99 3.49
CA ARG A 446 6.26 -23.51 2.63
C ARG A 446 6.39 -23.05 1.16
N PHE A 447 7.55 -22.58 0.73
CA PHE A 447 7.78 -22.02 -0.61
C PHE A 447 7.42 -22.98 -1.76
N GLU A 448 7.72 -24.28 -1.63
CA GLU A 448 7.34 -25.26 -2.67
C GLU A 448 5.82 -25.45 -2.76
N GLU A 449 5.12 -25.43 -1.63
CA GLU A 449 3.66 -25.45 -1.62
C GLU A 449 3.06 -24.16 -2.24
N LEU A 450 3.70 -23.01 -2.03
CA LEU A 450 3.33 -21.75 -2.66
C LEU A 450 3.42 -21.82 -4.18
N LYS A 451 4.52 -22.36 -4.72
CA LYS A 451 4.69 -22.54 -6.18
C LYS A 451 3.58 -23.40 -6.77
N ILE A 452 3.28 -24.53 -6.12
CA ILE A 452 2.20 -25.44 -6.55
C ILE A 452 0.85 -24.71 -6.50
N MET A 453 0.60 -23.96 -5.41
CA MET A 453 -0.64 -23.19 -5.25
C MET A 453 -0.78 -22.14 -6.35
N ILE A 454 0.26 -21.33 -6.62
CA ILE A 454 0.25 -20.32 -7.68
C ILE A 454 -0.02 -20.96 -9.03
N THR A 455 0.67 -22.05 -9.35
CA THR A 455 0.48 -22.77 -10.63
C THR A 455 -0.97 -23.24 -10.77
N ASN A 456 -1.53 -23.85 -9.74
CA ASN A 456 -2.91 -24.33 -9.73
C ASN A 456 -3.93 -23.18 -9.83
N GLU A 457 -3.69 -22.05 -9.17
CA GLU A 457 -4.56 -20.88 -9.27
C GLU A 457 -4.49 -20.28 -10.69
N LEU A 458 -3.31 -20.13 -11.25
CA LEU A 458 -3.12 -19.56 -12.58
C LEU A 458 -3.75 -20.40 -13.70
N LEU A 459 -3.85 -21.72 -13.54
CA LEU A 459 -4.59 -22.57 -14.48
C LEU A 459 -6.08 -22.25 -14.59
N LYS A 460 -6.66 -21.56 -13.60
CA LYS A 460 -8.05 -21.08 -13.66
C LYS A 460 -8.22 -19.85 -14.55
N TYR A 461 -7.14 -19.08 -14.73
CA TYR A 461 -7.16 -17.76 -15.34
C TYR A 461 -6.29 -17.62 -16.59
N ASN A 462 -5.43 -18.59 -16.88
CA ASN A 462 -4.60 -18.63 -18.08
C ASN A 462 -5.03 -19.74 -19.04
N VAL A 463 -4.83 -19.49 -20.31
CA VAL A 463 -5.01 -20.50 -21.37
C VAL A 463 -3.86 -21.52 -21.31
N PRO A 464 -4.10 -22.86 -21.22
CA PRO A 464 -5.39 -23.54 -21.17
C PRO A 464 -6.05 -23.46 -19.81
N PHE A 465 -7.34 -23.16 -19.79
CA PHE A 465 -8.09 -23.10 -18.55
C PHE A 465 -8.37 -24.50 -18.00
N ARG A 466 -8.17 -24.70 -16.69
CA ARG A 466 -8.57 -25.94 -16.02
C ARG A 466 -10.08 -26.12 -16.10
N LYS A 467 -10.56 -27.16 -16.78
CA LYS A 467 -11.97 -27.57 -16.78
C LYS A 467 -12.21 -28.48 -15.58
N GLY A 468 -12.88 -27.98 -14.53
CA GLY A 468 -13.33 -28.81 -13.41
C GLY A 468 -12.23 -29.67 -12.76
N ASN A 469 -12.59 -30.82 -12.16
CA ASN A 469 -11.66 -31.75 -11.52
C ASN A 469 -10.85 -32.64 -12.49
N ASN A 470 -11.04 -32.50 -13.80
CA ASN A 470 -10.28 -33.24 -14.79
C ASN A 470 -9.11 -32.38 -15.29
N VAL A 471 -7.92 -32.78 -14.94
CA VAL A 471 -6.69 -32.36 -15.59
C VAL A 471 -6.79 -32.86 -17.04
N LEU A 472 -6.94 -31.98 -18.02
CA LEU A 472 -6.65 -32.33 -19.40
C LEU A 472 -5.21 -32.71 -19.44
N GLU A 473 -4.92 -33.96 -19.77
CA GLU A 473 -3.58 -34.46 -20.03
C GLU A 473 -2.89 -33.53 -21.02
N LEU A 474 -1.88 -32.83 -20.53
CA LEU A 474 -1.17 -31.78 -21.27
C LEU A 474 0.08 -32.32 -21.95
N PHE A 475 0.30 -33.65 -21.87
CA PHE A 475 1.48 -34.32 -22.41
C PHE A 475 1.08 -35.66 -23.06
N ASP A 476 0.63 -35.57 -24.30
CA ASP A 476 0.79 -36.61 -25.32
C ASP A 476 1.28 -35.94 -26.63
#